data_1a4ef8280759ed974ec568fd4d50f0bb
#
_entry.id   1a4ef8280759ed974ec568fd4d50f0bb
#
_cell.length_a   1.000
_cell.length_b   1.000
_cell.length_c   1.000
_cell.angle_alpha   90.00
_cell.angle_beta   90.00
_cell.angle_gamma   90.00
#
_symmetry.space_group_name_H-M   'P 1'
#
loop_
_entity.id
_entity.type
_entity.pdbx_description
1 polymer ?
#
loop_
_entity_poly.entity_id
_entity_poly.type
_entity_poly.pdbx_seq_one_letter_code
_entity_poly.pdbx_strand_id
1 'polypeptide(L)'
;MTVSNLSTLVAEPWADYGLIDSGHGRKLERYGRYRFIRPEAQALWVPASDTWDADGEFIPGSDEEGGGRWQFARPVPKDGWDLNWEEVRFRALCTPFRHLAFFPDMAPQWAWMRERLGEGSEALNLFGYTGVGTLAMSATGAKLTHVDASKKSVEAGKANAALSGMAERPIRWLVDDASKFTAREVRRGRRYDGIILDPPKFGRGPEGEVWRLEEGLPGLIADCRKLLDADSRFLVLTVYAVRMSALAIGELLSQALGDLGGRVECGDMAVREEARGLLLPTAIFARWSKD
;
A
#
# COMPACT_ATOMS: atom_id res chain seq x y z
N MET A 1 4.59 -9.52 -24.17
CA MET A 1 5.43 -9.62 -22.97
C MET A 1 4.86 -10.77 -22.15
N THR A 2 5.65 -11.59 -21.49
CA THR A 2 5.19 -12.68 -20.62
C THR A 2 5.77 -12.44 -19.23
N VAL A 3 5.05 -12.85 -18.18
CA VAL A 3 5.60 -12.87 -16.82
C VAL A 3 6.83 -13.77 -16.81
N SER A 4 7.97 -13.23 -16.47
CA SER A 4 9.24 -13.96 -16.54
C SER A 4 9.53 -14.79 -15.30
N ASN A 5 9.17 -14.29 -14.10
CA ASN A 5 9.42 -14.95 -12.83
C ASN A 5 8.42 -14.52 -11.76
N LEU A 6 8.12 -15.45 -10.84
CA LEU A 6 7.52 -15.11 -9.56
C LEU A 6 8.62 -14.74 -8.57
N SER A 7 8.42 -13.65 -7.84
CA SER A 7 9.36 -13.18 -6.82
C SER A 7 8.66 -12.92 -5.49
N THR A 8 9.44 -12.76 -4.42
CA THR A 8 8.93 -12.33 -3.13
C THR A 8 9.56 -11.01 -2.77
N LEU A 9 8.74 -9.98 -2.55
CA LEU A 9 9.17 -8.71 -2.01
C LEU A 9 9.09 -8.76 -0.49
N VAL A 10 10.22 -8.62 0.17
CA VAL A 10 10.31 -8.73 1.63
C VAL A 10 10.47 -7.35 2.26
N ALA A 11 9.52 -6.99 3.12
CA ALA A 11 9.67 -5.85 4.01
C ALA A 11 10.51 -6.28 5.22
N GLU A 12 11.71 -5.70 5.31
CA GLU A 12 12.60 -5.88 6.44
C GLU A 12 12.16 -4.96 7.60
N PRO A 13 12.44 -5.32 8.87
CA PRO A 13 12.17 -4.45 9.99
C PRO A 13 13.00 -3.18 9.92
N TRP A 14 12.44 -2.06 10.41
CA TRP A 14 13.19 -0.81 10.58
C TRP A 14 12.94 -0.23 11.98
N ALA A 15 13.54 0.91 12.29
CA ALA A 15 13.52 1.50 13.63
C ALA A 15 12.11 1.56 14.24
N ASP A 16 11.10 1.96 13.44
CA ASP A 16 9.74 2.16 13.92
C ASP A 16 8.75 1.03 13.58
N TYR A 17 9.19 -0.02 12.88
CA TYR A 17 8.34 -1.17 12.61
C TYR A 17 9.11 -2.48 12.61
N GLY A 18 8.50 -3.54 13.11
CA GLY A 18 8.98 -4.91 13.00
C GLY A 18 7.88 -5.94 13.29
N LEU A 19 7.90 -7.04 12.55
CA LEU A 19 7.14 -8.23 12.87
C LEU A 19 7.96 -9.04 13.87
N ILE A 20 7.56 -9.00 15.15
CA ILE A 20 8.33 -9.64 16.23
C ILE A 20 8.18 -11.16 16.15
N ASP A 21 6.94 -11.65 16.09
CA ASP A 21 6.60 -13.08 16.07
C ASP A 21 5.26 -13.30 15.35
N SER A 22 5.03 -14.52 14.86
CA SER A 22 3.78 -14.88 14.19
C SER A 22 3.45 -16.36 14.37
N GLY A 23 2.16 -16.69 14.36
CA GLY A 23 1.69 -18.06 14.45
C GLY A 23 0.28 -18.18 14.97
N HIS A 24 -0.31 -19.35 14.84
CA HIS A 24 -1.69 -19.65 15.26
C HIS A 24 -2.72 -18.62 14.79
N GLY A 25 -2.59 -18.15 13.52
CA GLY A 25 -3.50 -17.20 12.91
C GLY A 25 -3.36 -15.78 13.43
N ARG A 26 -2.25 -15.42 14.09
CA ARG A 26 -1.99 -14.10 14.68
C ARG A 26 -0.56 -13.65 14.43
N LYS A 27 -0.31 -12.37 14.64
CA LYS A 27 1.02 -11.76 14.57
C LYS A 27 1.20 -10.73 15.68
N LEU A 28 2.40 -10.66 16.23
CA LEU A 28 2.87 -9.63 17.16
C LEU A 28 3.78 -8.66 16.40
N GLU A 29 3.42 -7.41 16.38
CA GLU A 29 4.17 -6.36 15.65
C GLU A 29 4.52 -5.21 16.56
N ARG A 30 5.65 -4.56 16.26
CA ARG A 30 6.12 -3.34 16.90
C ARG A 30 5.84 -2.13 15.99
N TYR A 31 5.27 -1.08 16.57
CA TYR A 31 4.99 0.21 15.93
C TYR A 31 5.58 1.33 16.80
N GLY A 32 6.82 1.69 16.56
CA GLY A 32 7.63 2.52 17.44
C GLY A 32 7.84 1.83 18.79
N ARG A 33 7.36 2.44 19.87
CA ARG A 33 7.44 1.87 21.23
C ARG A 33 6.31 0.92 21.60
N TYR A 34 5.23 0.84 20.78
CA TYR A 34 4.05 0.04 21.09
C TYR A 34 4.09 -1.31 20.36
N ARG A 35 3.50 -2.33 20.99
CA ARG A 35 3.36 -3.68 20.46
C ARG A 35 1.90 -4.06 20.36
N PHE A 36 1.52 -4.64 19.23
CA PHE A 36 0.13 -5.04 19.00
C PHE A 36 0.03 -6.46 18.47
N ILE A 37 -0.98 -7.18 18.97
CA ILE A 37 -1.40 -8.47 18.43
C ILE A 37 -2.54 -8.20 17.45
N ARG A 38 -2.42 -8.77 16.25
CA ARG A 38 -3.45 -8.67 15.21
C ARG A 38 -3.72 -10.04 14.58
N PRO A 39 -4.94 -10.30 14.08
CA PRO A 39 -5.24 -11.52 13.34
C PRO A 39 -4.45 -11.54 12.02
N GLU A 40 -3.94 -12.73 11.68
CA GLU A 40 -3.24 -12.98 10.42
C GLU A 40 -3.44 -14.45 10.01
N ALA A 41 -4.42 -14.69 9.16
CA ALA A 41 -4.82 -16.04 8.76
C ALA A 41 -3.71 -16.82 8.02
N GLN A 42 -2.72 -16.14 7.47
CA GLN A 42 -1.59 -16.76 6.79
C GLN A 42 -0.51 -17.31 7.74
N ALA A 43 -0.52 -16.91 9.01
CA ALA A 43 0.41 -17.40 10.03
C ALA A 43 -0.04 -18.79 10.56
N LEU A 44 0.10 -19.85 9.74
CA LEU A 44 -0.40 -21.19 10.00
C LEU A 44 0.48 -22.01 10.96
N TRP A 45 1.68 -21.55 11.23
CA TRP A 45 2.68 -22.23 12.06
C TRP A 45 2.52 -21.90 13.55
N VAL A 46 3.28 -22.59 14.37
CA VAL A 46 3.38 -22.34 15.82
C VAL A 46 4.24 -21.09 16.03
N PRO A 47 3.86 -20.16 16.91
CA PRO A 47 4.70 -19.00 17.22
C PRO A 47 6.02 -19.38 17.89
N ALA A 48 7.01 -18.49 17.86
CA ALA A 48 8.30 -18.71 18.53
C ALA A 48 8.16 -18.68 20.06
N SER A 49 7.21 -17.91 20.58
CA SER A 49 6.92 -17.80 21.99
C SER A 49 5.45 -18.15 22.31
N ASP A 50 5.25 -18.90 23.37
CA ASP A 50 3.91 -19.27 23.86
C ASP A 50 3.14 -18.06 24.43
N THR A 51 3.85 -16.99 24.82
CA THR A 51 3.29 -15.78 25.42
C THR A 51 3.84 -14.54 24.72
N TRP A 52 2.94 -13.59 24.43
CA TRP A 52 3.29 -12.30 23.84
C TRP A 52 2.96 -11.15 24.79
N ASP A 53 3.94 -10.27 25.02
CA ASP A 53 3.75 -9.01 25.74
C ASP A 53 3.36 -7.91 24.75
N ALA A 54 2.12 -7.45 24.80
CA ALA A 54 1.56 -6.44 23.90
C ALA A 54 0.83 -5.33 24.66
N ASP A 55 0.81 -4.13 24.08
CA ASP A 55 0.06 -2.98 24.60
C ASP A 55 -1.42 -3.05 24.24
N GLY A 56 -1.74 -3.74 23.14
CA GLY A 56 -3.10 -3.98 22.72
C GLY A 56 -3.25 -5.13 21.75
N GLU A 57 -4.48 -5.63 21.64
CA GLU A 57 -4.88 -6.68 20.70
C GLU A 57 -6.11 -6.26 19.93
N PHE A 58 -6.13 -6.54 18.63
CA PHE A 58 -7.31 -6.34 17.81
C PHE A 58 -8.18 -7.61 17.85
N ILE A 59 -9.38 -7.47 18.38
CA ILE A 59 -10.37 -8.54 18.41
C ILE A 59 -11.31 -8.38 17.22
N PRO A 60 -11.27 -9.34 16.25
CA PRO A 60 -12.15 -9.29 15.07
C PRO A 60 -13.63 -9.27 15.47
N GLY A 61 -14.43 -8.55 14.70
CA GLY A 61 -15.89 -8.65 14.73
C GLY A 61 -16.40 -9.89 14.00
N SER A 62 -17.72 -10.00 13.91
CA SER A 62 -18.41 -11.10 13.21
C SER A 62 -18.52 -10.86 11.70
N ASP A 63 -18.19 -9.67 11.21
CA ASP A 63 -18.33 -9.26 9.82
C ASP A 63 -17.07 -9.58 9.00
N GLU A 64 -17.27 -9.98 7.75
CA GLU A 64 -16.22 -10.32 6.80
C GLU A 64 -15.39 -9.08 6.35
N GLU A 65 -15.85 -7.87 6.65
CA GLU A 65 -15.24 -6.61 6.22
C GLU A 65 -14.02 -6.19 7.06
N GLY A 66 -13.62 -7.02 8.05
CA GLY A 66 -12.43 -6.78 8.88
C GLY A 66 -12.64 -5.77 10.00
N GLY A 67 -13.89 -5.45 10.31
CA GLY A 67 -14.27 -4.66 11.49
C GLY A 67 -13.98 -5.39 12.80
N GLY A 68 -13.86 -4.64 13.89
CA GLY A 68 -13.56 -5.19 15.20
C GLY A 68 -13.29 -4.11 16.23
N ARG A 69 -12.66 -4.48 17.32
CA ARG A 69 -12.29 -3.55 18.38
C ARG A 69 -10.89 -3.81 18.92
N TRP A 70 -10.24 -2.75 19.35
CA TRP A 70 -9.00 -2.83 20.11
C TRP A 70 -9.28 -3.07 21.58
N GLN A 71 -8.55 -4.02 22.17
CA GLN A 71 -8.48 -4.24 23.61
C GLN A 71 -7.07 -3.87 24.06
N PHE A 72 -6.96 -2.88 24.94
CA PHE A 72 -5.68 -2.36 25.40
C PHE A 72 -5.32 -2.91 26.77
N ALA A 73 -4.13 -3.46 26.91
CA ALA A 73 -3.53 -3.87 28.17
C ALA A 73 -2.80 -2.69 28.86
N ARG A 74 -2.37 -1.69 28.06
CA ARG A 74 -1.67 -0.49 28.52
C ARG A 74 -2.22 0.75 27.80
N PRO A 75 -2.02 1.95 28.35
CA PRO A 75 -2.45 3.19 27.69
C PRO A 75 -1.77 3.38 26.33
N VAL A 76 -2.57 3.59 25.29
CA VAL A 76 -2.14 3.94 23.92
C VAL A 76 -2.79 5.26 23.53
N PRO A 77 -2.08 6.21 22.90
CA PRO A 77 -2.65 7.49 22.49
C PRO A 77 -3.83 7.32 21.54
N LYS A 78 -4.97 7.92 21.88
CA LYS A 78 -6.19 7.84 21.05
C LYS A 78 -6.04 8.58 19.72
N ASP A 79 -5.22 9.64 19.70
CA ASP A 79 -4.96 10.47 18.52
C ASP A 79 -3.76 9.97 17.70
N GLY A 80 -3.24 8.77 18.07
CA GLY A 80 -2.11 8.15 17.40
C GLY A 80 -0.76 8.65 17.88
N TRP A 81 0.29 8.17 17.24
CA TRP A 81 1.70 8.53 17.52
C TRP A 81 2.49 8.56 16.23
N ASP A 82 3.58 9.31 16.23
CA ASP A 82 4.39 9.50 15.06
C ASP A 82 5.37 8.34 14.88
N LEU A 83 5.52 7.91 13.63
CA LEU A 83 6.48 6.94 13.14
C LEU A 83 7.22 7.53 11.94
N ASN A 84 8.38 6.93 11.62
CA ASN A 84 9.17 7.32 10.47
C ASN A 84 9.45 6.12 9.57
N TRP A 85 9.56 6.38 8.29
CA TRP A 85 10.22 5.54 7.30
C TRP A 85 11.09 6.44 6.44
N GLU A 86 12.41 6.26 6.54
CA GLU A 86 13.37 7.21 5.97
C GLU A 86 13.04 8.65 6.42
N GLU A 87 12.94 9.60 5.51
CA GLU A 87 12.56 11.00 5.78
C GLU A 87 11.05 11.24 5.93
N VAL A 88 10.22 10.24 5.67
CA VAL A 88 8.76 10.37 5.77
C VAL A 88 8.32 10.13 7.21
N ARG A 89 7.64 11.13 7.79
CA ARG A 89 6.99 11.03 9.10
C ARG A 89 5.49 10.89 8.91
N PHE A 90 4.88 9.98 9.63
CA PHE A 90 3.45 9.72 9.52
C PHE A 90 2.88 9.25 10.86
N ARG A 91 1.57 9.39 11.00
CA ARG A 91 0.86 9.03 12.22
C ARG A 91 0.30 7.63 12.15
N ALA A 92 0.73 6.76 13.06
CA ALA A 92 0.06 5.50 13.33
C ALA A 92 -1.14 5.74 14.25
N LEU A 93 -2.22 5.02 14.00
CA LEU A 93 -3.47 5.15 14.75
C LEU A 93 -4.18 3.80 14.80
N CYS A 94 -4.62 3.38 15.99
CA CYS A 94 -5.52 2.24 16.13
C CYS A 94 -6.88 2.57 15.52
N THR A 95 -7.11 2.15 14.28
CA THR A 95 -8.37 2.41 13.56
C THR A 95 -9.45 1.41 13.99
N PRO A 96 -10.73 1.63 13.66
CA PRO A 96 -11.79 0.63 13.87
C PRO A 96 -11.58 -0.66 13.06
N PHE A 97 -10.60 -0.67 12.16
CA PHE A 97 -10.14 -1.84 11.41
C PHE A 97 -8.84 -2.38 12.00
N ARG A 98 -8.39 -3.53 11.50
CA ARG A 98 -7.18 -4.20 12.02
C ARG A 98 -5.84 -3.53 11.68
N HIS A 99 -5.80 -2.55 10.77
CA HIS A 99 -4.57 -1.83 10.38
C HIS A 99 -4.35 -0.55 11.21
N LEU A 100 -3.11 -0.09 11.27
CA LEU A 100 -2.69 1.08 12.06
C LEU A 100 -2.46 2.33 11.19
N ALA A 101 -3.37 2.61 10.26
CA ALA A 101 -3.37 3.77 9.35
C ALA A 101 -2.25 3.78 8.28
N PHE A 102 -1.45 2.73 8.16
CA PHE A 102 -0.51 2.51 7.06
C PHE A 102 -0.21 1.02 6.87
N PHE A 103 0.49 0.68 5.80
CA PHE A 103 0.81 -0.69 5.42
C PHE A 103 2.34 -0.85 5.32
N PRO A 104 3.00 -1.39 6.37
CA PRO A 104 4.46 -1.46 6.44
C PRO A 104 5.09 -2.40 5.42
N ASP A 105 4.36 -3.39 4.95
CA ASP A 105 4.77 -4.32 3.90
C ASP A 105 4.96 -3.65 2.52
N MET A 106 4.47 -2.41 2.35
CA MET A 106 4.74 -1.58 1.17
C MET A 106 6.14 -0.96 1.14
N ALA A 107 6.93 -1.04 2.21
CA ALA A 107 8.26 -0.40 2.27
C ALA A 107 9.20 -0.78 1.11
N PRO A 108 9.33 -2.05 0.67
CA PRO A 108 10.14 -2.39 -0.50
C PRO A 108 9.61 -1.79 -1.81
N GLN A 109 8.29 -1.61 -1.95
CA GLN A 109 7.72 -0.91 -3.10
C GLN A 109 8.05 0.59 -3.06
N TRP A 110 7.95 1.23 -1.86
CA TRP A 110 8.32 2.65 -1.73
C TRP A 110 9.79 2.89 -2.09
N ALA A 111 10.71 2.04 -1.59
CA ALA A 111 12.13 2.12 -1.93
C ALA A 111 12.36 1.97 -3.44
N TRP A 112 11.76 0.94 -4.05
CA TRP A 112 11.90 0.64 -5.46
C TRP A 112 11.37 1.77 -6.38
N MET A 113 10.24 2.40 -6.02
CA MET A 113 9.67 3.52 -6.78
C MET A 113 10.52 4.79 -6.66
N ARG A 114 11.09 5.05 -5.48
CA ARG A 114 11.98 6.20 -5.26
C ARG A 114 13.21 6.16 -6.15
N GLU A 115 13.80 4.98 -6.35
CA GLU A 115 14.96 4.81 -7.24
C GLU A 115 14.67 5.19 -8.70
N ARG A 116 13.38 5.20 -9.07
CA ARG A 116 12.92 5.45 -10.46
C ARG A 116 12.33 6.83 -10.68
N LEU A 117 12.22 7.63 -9.64
CA LEU A 117 11.69 9.00 -9.71
C LEU A 117 12.78 10.00 -9.32
N GLY A 118 12.62 11.22 -9.77
CA GLY A 118 13.50 12.33 -9.44
C GLY A 118 12.84 13.67 -9.72
N GLU A 119 13.60 14.73 -9.58
CA GLU A 119 13.13 16.07 -9.91
C GLU A 119 12.59 16.13 -11.34
N GLY A 120 11.43 16.74 -11.53
CA GLY A 120 10.75 16.84 -12.81
C GLY A 120 9.85 15.66 -13.16
N SER A 121 9.97 14.50 -12.49
CA SER A 121 9.05 13.38 -12.69
C SER A 121 7.64 13.71 -12.20
N GLU A 122 6.63 13.13 -12.85
CA GLU A 122 5.22 13.20 -12.42
C GLU A 122 4.68 11.79 -12.15
N ALA A 123 4.15 11.55 -10.94
CA ALA A 123 3.59 10.25 -10.59
C ALA A 123 2.16 10.36 -10.04
N LEU A 124 1.38 9.29 -10.24
CA LEU A 124 -0.01 9.14 -9.83
C LEU A 124 -0.13 8.02 -8.79
N ASN A 125 -0.71 8.33 -7.64
CA ASN A 125 -1.06 7.35 -6.62
C ASN A 125 -2.58 7.26 -6.49
N LEU A 126 -3.15 6.14 -6.92
CA LEU A 126 -4.56 5.80 -6.83
C LEU A 126 -4.80 4.92 -5.62
N PHE A 127 -5.92 5.16 -4.90
CA PHE A 127 -6.20 4.54 -3.61
C PHE A 127 -5.10 4.88 -2.59
N GLY A 128 -4.65 6.13 -2.61
CA GLY A 128 -3.43 6.56 -1.92
C GLY A 128 -3.51 6.59 -0.39
N TYR A 129 -4.70 6.36 0.19
CA TYR A 129 -4.98 6.25 1.61
C TYR A 129 -4.38 7.43 2.41
N THR A 130 -3.59 7.16 3.47
CA THR A 130 -2.96 8.19 4.32
C THR A 130 -1.66 8.78 3.74
N GLY A 131 -1.34 8.44 2.50
CA GLY A 131 -0.33 9.12 1.68
C GLY A 131 1.12 8.76 1.96
N VAL A 132 1.44 7.72 2.75
CA VAL A 132 2.85 7.37 3.04
C VAL A 132 3.62 7.07 1.75
N GLY A 133 3.06 6.28 0.83
CA GLY A 133 3.67 6.03 -0.49
C GLY A 133 3.79 7.29 -1.35
N THR A 134 2.80 8.19 -1.29
CA THR A 134 2.85 9.51 -1.97
C THR A 134 4.03 10.34 -1.46
N LEU A 135 4.22 10.39 -0.14
CA LEU A 135 5.31 11.15 0.49
C LEU A 135 6.67 10.53 0.20
N ALA A 136 6.77 9.19 0.23
CA ALA A 136 7.98 8.48 -0.14
C ALA A 136 8.45 8.85 -1.55
N MET A 137 7.54 8.92 -2.52
CA MET A 137 7.86 9.37 -3.88
C MET A 137 8.13 10.87 -3.95
N SER A 138 7.36 11.71 -3.24
CA SER A 138 7.54 13.17 -3.23
C SER A 138 8.90 13.59 -2.67
N ALA A 139 9.48 12.78 -1.79
CA ALA A 139 10.82 13.00 -1.22
C ALA A 139 11.93 13.06 -2.29
N THR A 140 11.73 12.43 -3.45
CA THR A 140 12.67 12.47 -4.59
C THR A 140 12.64 13.78 -5.38
N GLY A 141 11.71 14.71 -5.07
CA GLY A 141 11.46 15.92 -5.85
C GLY A 141 10.40 15.77 -6.94
N ALA A 142 9.81 14.57 -7.09
CA ALA A 142 8.74 14.33 -8.05
C ALA A 142 7.45 15.10 -7.70
N LYS A 143 6.68 15.45 -8.73
CA LYS A 143 5.32 15.99 -8.60
C LYS A 143 4.34 14.84 -8.47
N LEU A 144 3.48 14.89 -7.48
CA LEU A 144 2.54 13.80 -7.19
C LEU A 144 1.09 14.21 -7.38
N THR A 145 0.29 13.29 -7.90
CA THR A 145 -1.16 13.34 -7.81
C THR A 145 -1.62 12.21 -6.92
N HIS A 146 -2.21 12.55 -5.79
CA HIS A 146 -2.76 11.62 -4.81
C HIS A 146 -4.28 11.61 -4.92
N VAL A 147 -4.85 10.43 -5.14
CA VAL A 147 -6.30 10.23 -5.29
C VAL A 147 -6.77 9.17 -4.30
N ASP A 148 -7.73 9.51 -3.47
CA ASP A 148 -8.44 8.57 -2.59
C ASP A 148 -9.90 8.99 -2.47
N ALA A 149 -10.81 8.02 -2.37
CA ALA A 149 -12.24 8.28 -2.24
C ALA A 149 -12.63 8.83 -0.86
N SER A 150 -11.81 8.56 0.16
CA SER A 150 -12.05 8.98 1.54
C SER A 150 -11.46 10.36 1.84
N LYS A 151 -12.33 11.33 2.08
CA LYS A 151 -11.89 12.67 2.54
C LYS A 151 -11.00 12.59 3.78
N LYS A 152 -11.34 11.70 4.73
CA LYS A 152 -10.55 11.50 5.95
C LYS A 152 -9.13 10.99 5.65
N SER A 153 -8.99 10.09 4.69
CA SER A 153 -7.70 9.56 4.26
C SER A 153 -6.84 10.65 3.61
N VAL A 154 -7.43 11.44 2.71
CA VAL A 154 -6.73 12.56 2.06
C VAL A 154 -6.29 13.64 3.07
N GLU A 155 -7.13 13.95 4.05
CA GLU A 155 -6.77 14.89 5.13
C GLU A 155 -5.65 14.34 6.01
N ALA A 156 -5.67 13.04 6.33
CA ALA A 156 -4.57 12.38 7.02
C ALA A 156 -3.27 12.42 6.21
N GLY A 157 -3.34 12.23 4.89
CA GLY A 157 -2.19 12.38 3.99
C GLY A 157 -1.58 13.78 4.02
N LYS A 158 -2.42 14.82 3.99
CA LYS A 158 -1.95 16.21 4.14
C LYS A 158 -1.32 16.47 5.51
N ALA A 159 -1.90 15.91 6.57
CA ALA A 159 -1.32 16.02 7.92
C ALA A 159 0.05 15.31 8.00
N ASN A 160 0.20 14.13 7.39
CA ASN A 160 1.47 13.44 7.28
C ASN A 160 2.49 14.22 6.43
N ALA A 161 2.05 14.92 5.37
CA ALA A 161 2.92 15.81 4.60
C ALA A 161 3.45 16.96 5.47
N ALA A 162 2.59 17.61 6.26
CA ALA A 162 3.00 18.65 7.19
C ALA A 162 3.96 18.10 8.27
N LEU A 163 3.68 16.93 8.82
CA LEU A 163 4.52 16.25 9.82
C LEU A 163 5.91 15.91 9.25
N SER A 164 5.99 15.56 7.97
CA SER A 164 7.24 15.28 7.25
C SER A 164 7.99 16.55 6.80
N GLY A 165 7.46 17.76 7.03
CA GLY A 165 8.04 18.98 6.46
C GLY A 165 7.85 19.10 4.95
N MET A 166 6.88 18.40 4.37
CA MET A 166 6.62 18.30 2.92
C MET A 166 5.31 19.00 2.51
N ALA A 167 4.74 19.87 3.35
CA ALA A 167 3.48 20.55 3.05
C ALA A 167 3.50 21.38 1.75
N GLU A 168 4.66 21.97 1.43
CA GLU A 168 4.87 22.79 0.25
C GLU A 168 5.36 22.02 -0.99
N ARG A 169 5.48 20.70 -0.87
CA ARG A 169 5.84 19.85 -2.03
C ARG A 169 4.71 19.84 -3.06
N PRO A 170 5.02 19.71 -4.35
CA PRO A 170 4.03 19.73 -5.43
C PRO A 170 3.17 18.45 -5.44
N ILE A 171 2.31 18.30 -4.45
CA ILE A 171 1.38 17.19 -4.31
C ILE A 171 -0.05 17.69 -4.51
N ARG A 172 -0.71 17.17 -5.52
CA ARG A 172 -2.13 17.41 -5.78
C ARG A 172 -2.97 16.40 -5.03
N TRP A 173 -3.60 16.81 -3.93
CA TRP A 173 -4.44 15.98 -3.09
C TRP A 173 -5.90 16.02 -3.55
N LEU A 174 -6.50 14.88 -3.86
CA LEU A 174 -7.84 14.78 -4.42
C LEU A 174 -8.69 13.76 -3.68
N VAL A 175 -9.91 14.17 -3.34
CA VAL A 175 -10.98 13.26 -2.92
C VAL A 175 -11.78 12.92 -4.16
N ASP A 176 -11.64 11.70 -4.69
CA ASP A 176 -12.22 11.31 -5.97
C ASP A 176 -12.28 9.78 -6.13
N ASP A 177 -13.17 9.31 -7.00
CA ASP A 177 -13.17 7.92 -7.46
C ASP A 177 -12.02 7.68 -8.45
N ALA A 178 -11.24 6.63 -8.22
CA ALA A 178 -10.05 6.33 -9.02
C ALA A 178 -10.37 6.10 -10.51
N SER A 179 -11.45 5.39 -10.82
CA SER A 179 -11.86 5.09 -12.20
C SER A 179 -12.37 6.35 -12.92
N LYS A 180 -13.20 7.15 -12.25
CA LYS A 180 -13.65 8.44 -12.82
C LYS A 180 -12.49 9.40 -13.03
N PHE A 181 -11.56 9.44 -12.08
CA PHE A 181 -10.37 10.29 -12.17
C PHE A 181 -9.51 9.89 -13.35
N THR A 182 -9.13 8.61 -13.48
CA THR A 182 -8.28 8.13 -14.59
C THR A 182 -8.92 8.38 -15.94
N ALA A 183 -10.23 8.09 -16.09
CA ALA A 183 -10.96 8.38 -17.33
C ALA A 183 -10.95 9.87 -17.70
N ARG A 184 -10.99 10.79 -16.71
CA ARG A 184 -10.85 12.23 -16.98
C ARG A 184 -9.44 12.62 -17.40
N GLU A 185 -8.41 12.07 -16.74
CA GLU A 185 -7.01 12.34 -17.12
C GLU A 185 -6.68 11.80 -18.52
N VAL A 186 -7.24 10.64 -18.88
CA VAL A 186 -7.14 10.11 -20.27
C VAL A 186 -7.74 11.11 -21.27
N ARG A 187 -8.95 11.62 -21.05
CA ARG A 187 -9.58 12.62 -21.95
C ARG A 187 -8.78 13.94 -22.04
N ARG A 188 -8.01 14.27 -20.99
CA ARG A 188 -7.12 15.45 -20.94
C ARG A 188 -5.77 15.20 -21.60
N GLY A 189 -5.50 13.99 -22.06
CA GLY A 189 -4.22 13.63 -22.65
C GLY A 189 -3.05 13.65 -21.68
N ARG A 190 -3.30 13.49 -20.35
CA ARG A 190 -2.23 13.49 -19.35
C ARG A 190 -1.33 12.27 -19.48
N ARG A 191 -0.09 12.42 -19.03
CA ARG A 191 0.90 11.34 -18.94
C ARG A 191 1.58 11.40 -17.59
N TYR A 192 2.05 10.24 -17.13
CA TYR A 192 2.76 10.07 -15.85
C TYR A 192 4.00 9.19 -16.03
N ASP A 193 5.06 9.51 -15.34
CA ASP A 193 6.28 8.68 -15.28
C ASP A 193 6.08 7.40 -14.47
N GLY A 194 5.24 7.46 -13.44
CA GLY A 194 4.93 6.33 -12.58
C GLY A 194 3.47 6.33 -12.11
N ILE A 195 2.88 5.14 -12.02
CA ILE A 195 1.52 4.96 -11.48
C ILE A 195 1.56 3.88 -10.40
N ILE A 196 0.88 4.16 -9.28
CA ILE A 196 0.66 3.20 -8.20
C ILE A 196 -0.82 2.95 -8.04
N LEU A 197 -1.18 1.68 -7.85
CA LEU A 197 -2.54 1.24 -7.56
C LEU A 197 -2.51 0.29 -6.35
N ASP A 198 -3.31 0.59 -5.35
CA ASP A 198 -3.53 -0.27 -4.19
C ASP A 198 -5.05 -0.40 -3.94
N PRO A 199 -5.79 -0.99 -4.91
CA PRO A 199 -7.23 -1.05 -4.84
C PRO A 199 -7.71 -2.01 -3.75
N PRO A 200 -8.73 -1.62 -2.96
CA PRO A 200 -9.37 -2.54 -2.03
C PRO A 200 -10.18 -3.60 -2.79
N LYS A 201 -10.47 -4.73 -2.13
CA LYS A 201 -11.38 -5.75 -2.68
C LYS A 201 -12.76 -5.15 -2.98
N PHE A 202 -13.26 -4.31 -2.05
CA PHE A 202 -14.52 -3.59 -2.17
C PHE A 202 -14.34 -2.15 -1.65
N GLY A 203 -15.02 -1.18 -2.28
CA GLY A 203 -14.99 0.21 -1.85
C GLY A 203 -16.19 1.01 -2.35
N ARG A 204 -16.34 2.20 -1.79
CA ARG A 204 -17.32 3.19 -2.25
C ARG A 204 -16.61 4.49 -2.59
N GLY A 205 -16.94 5.05 -3.74
CA GLY A 205 -16.50 6.37 -4.14
C GLY A 205 -17.24 7.48 -3.38
N PRO A 206 -16.74 8.73 -3.47
CA PRO A 206 -17.30 9.87 -2.72
C PRO A 206 -18.74 10.23 -3.11
N GLU A 207 -19.21 9.85 -4.30
CA GLU A 207 -20.56 10.08 -4.78
C GLU A 207 -21.42 8.79 -4.78
N GLY A 208 -20.96 7.72 -4.09
CA GLY A 208 -21.66 6.46 -3.95
C GLY A 208 -21.33 5.42 -5.02
N GLU A 209 -20.28 5.66 -5.84
CA GLU A 209 -19.77 4.67 -6.77
C GLU A 209 -19.42 3.38 -6.02
N VAL A 210 -19.64 2.24 -6.68
CA VAL A 210 -19.28 0.94 -6.14
C VAL A 210 -18.07 0.41 -6.86
N TRP A 211 -17.01 0.19 -6.11
CA TRP A 211 -15.81 -0.51 -6.56
C TRP A 211 -15.84 -1.97 -6.14
N ARG A 212 -15.64 -2.86 -7.09
CA ARG A 212 -15.36 -4.29 -6.88
C ARG A 212 -14.11 -4.63 -7.67
N LEU A 213 -13.12 -5.21 -7.01
CA LEU A 213 -11.80 -5.42 -7.60
C LEU A 213 -11.86 -6.20 -8.91
N GLU A 214 -12.49 -7.36 -8.91
CA GLU A 214 -12.53 -8.27 -10.04
C GLU A 214 -13.26 -7.68 -11.26
N GLU A 215 -14.24 -6.80 -11.01
CA GLU A 215 -15.01 -6.15 -12.06
C GLU A 215 -14.33 -4.88 -12.60
N GLY A 216 -13.72 -4.09 -11.69
CA GLY A 216 -13.18 -2.77 -12.01
C GLY A 216 -11.73 -2.76 -12.46
N LEU A 217 -10.92 -3.71 -11.97
CA LEU A 217 -9.48 -3.70 -12.19
C LEU A 217 -9.07 -3.72 -13.67
N PRO A 218 -9.65 -4.58 -14.55
CA PRO A 218 -9.24 -4.60 -15.95
C PRO A 218 -9.46 -3.25 -16.66
N GLY A 219 -10.60 -2.61 -16.42
CA GLY A 219 -10.92 -1.28 -16.98
C GLY A 219 -9.98 -0.19 -16.46
N LEU A 220 -9.69 -0.20 -15.16
CA LEU A 220 -8.78 0.76 -14.55
C LEU A 220 -7.35 0.60 -15.10
N ILE A 221 -6.84 -0.63 -15.26
CA ILE A 221 -5.53 -0.89 -15.85
C ILE A 221 -5.49 -0.42 -17.31
N ALA A 222 -6.55 -0.65 -18.09
CA ALA A 222 -6.64 -0.16 -19.46
C ALA A 222 -6.60 1.39 -19.55
N ASP A 223 -7.19 2.09 -18.60
CA ASP A 223 -7.10 3.55 -18.53
C ASP A 223 -5.71 4.00 -18.04
N CYS A 224 -5.13 3.34 -17.04
CA CYS A 224 -3.75 3.59 -16.62
C CYS A 224 -2.76 3.41 -17.76
N ARG A 225 -2.95 2.37 -18.62
CA ARG A 225 -2.12 2.20 -19.84
C ARG A 225 -2.14 3.44 -20.73
N LYS A 226 -3.29 4.08 -20.90
CA LYS A 226 -3.42 5.31 -21.74
C LYS A 226 -2.77 6.54 -21.08
N LEU A 227 -2.46 6.48 -19.79
CA LEU A 227 -1.74 7.52 -19.04
C LEU A 227 -0.22 7.29 -19.03
N LEU A 228 0.26 6.22 -19.64
CA LEU A 228 1.67 5.88 -19.80
C LEU A 228 2.09 6.00 -21.27
N ASP A 229 3.37 6.30 -21.51
CA ASP A 229 3.97 6.43 -22.82
C ASP A 229 5.38 5.80 -22.87
N ALA A 230 6.14 6.13 -23.93
CA ALA A 230 7.47 5.60 -24.14
C ALA A 230 8.48 6.03 -23.07
N ASP A 231 8.26 7.15 -22.41
CA ASP A 231 9.15 7.71 -21.40
C ASP A 231 8.75 7.33 -19.97
N SER A 232 7.57 6.71 -19.80
CA SER A 232 7.08 6.24 -18.51
C SER A 232 7.93 5.11 -17.96
N ARG A 233 8.11 5.08 -16.65
CA ARG A 233 9.09 4.24 -15.95
C ARG A 233 8.49 3.04 -15.25
N PHE A 234 7.29 3.18 -14.64
CA PHE A 234 6.67 2.06 -13.92
C PHE A 234 5.16 2.17 -13.77
N LEU A 235 4.55 1.01 -13.54
CA LEU A 235 3.23 0.84 -12.94
C LEU A 235 3.33 -0.24 -11.85
N VAL A 236 2.88 0.08 -10.64
CA VAL A 236 2.84 -0.84 -9.48
C VAL A 236 1.40 -1.10 -9.11
N LEU A 237 1.04 -2.38 -9.00
CA LEU A 237 -0.24 -2.87 -8.51
C LEU A 237 0.00 -3.76 -7.29
N THR A 238 -0.64 -3.43 -6.18
CA THR A 238 -0.68 -4.28 -4.97
C THR A 238 -2.12 -4.66 -4.68
N VAL A 239 -2.35 -5.90 -4.26
CA VAL A 239 -3.70 -6.40 -3.95
C VAL A 239 -3.68 -7.21 -2.67
N TYR A 240 -4.56 -6.83 -1.73
CA TYR A 240 -4.71 -7.46 -0.42
C TYR A 240 -5.94 -8.35 -0.32
N ALA A 241 -5.86 -9.37 0.53
CA ALA A 241 -7.00 -10.19 0.99
C ALA A 241 -7.88 -10.77 -0.13
N VAL A 242 -7.25 -11.22 -1.23
CA VAL A 242 -7.97 -11.79 -2.38
C VAL A 242 -7.70 -13.29 -2.54
N ARG A 243 -8.65 -13.98 -3.20
CA ARG A 243 -8.47 -15.35 -3.67
C ARG A 243 -7.99 -15.35 -5.13
N MET A 244 -6.85 -14.72 -5.35
CA MET A 244 -6.28 -14.52 -6.69
C MET A 244 -4.79 -14.84 -6.66
N SER A 245 -4.28 -15.42 -7.73
CA SER A 245 -2.84 -15.66 -7.89
C SER A 245 -2.14 -14.37 -8.35
N ALA A 246 -0.90 -14.18 -7.90
CA ALA A 246 -0.04 -13.12 -8.43
C ALA A 246 0.16 -13.23 -9.95
N LEU A 247 0.16 -14.45 -10.50
CA LEU A 247 0.21 -14.67 -11.96
C LEU A 247 -0.96 -14.00 -12.67
N ALA A 248 -2.17 -14.02 -12.11
CA ALA A 248 -3.34 -13.43 -12.77
C ALA A 248 -3.19 -11.92 -12.96
N ILE A 249 -2.70 -11.20 -11.95
CA ILE A 249 -2.45 -9.76 -12.04
C ILE A 249 -1.19 -9.46 -12.86
N GLY A 250 -0.19 -10.34 -12.85
CA GLY A 250 1.00 -10.25 -13.68
C GLY A 250 0.67 -10.36 -15.18
N GLU A 251 -0.15 -11.36 -15.57
CA GLU A 251 -0.60 -11.52 -16.95
C GLU A 251 -1.52 -10.37 -17.42
N LEU A 252 -2.37 -9.86 -16.52
CA LEU A 252 -3.17 -8.66 -16.79
C LEU A 252 -2.28 -7.46 -17.16
N LEU A 253 -1.23 -7.19 -16.37
CA LEU A 253 -0.29 -6.12 -16.67
C LEU A 253 0.53 -6.40 -17.94
N SER A 254 0.98 -7.64 -18.14
CA SER A 254 1.73 -8.03 -19.33
C SER A 254 0.94 -7.82 -20.61
N GLN A 255 -0.34 -8.17 -20.60
CA GLN A 255 -1.24 -7.95 -21.73
C GLN A 255 -1.50 -6.44 -21.95
N ALA A 256 -1.79 -5.71 -20.88
CA ALA A 256 -2.16 -4.29 -20.98
C ALA A 256 -0.99 -3.39 -21.40
N LEU A 257 0.24 -3.69 -20.97
CA LEU A 257 1.42 -2.84 -21.12
C LEU A 257 2.44 -3.38 -22.14
N GLY A 258 2.11 -4.49 -22.82
CA GLY A 258 3.04 -5.20 -23.71
C GLY A 258 3.59 -4.36 -24.85
N ASP A 259 2.85 -3.40 -25.35
CA ASP A 259 3.23 -2.48 -26.42
C ASP A 259 4.20 -1.36 -25.98
N LEU A 260 4.35 -1.14 -24.67
CA LEU A 260 5.33 -0.19 -24.13
C LEU A 260 6.75 -0.77 -24.03
N GLY A 261 6.93 -2.08 -24.22
CA GLY A 261 8.20 -2.74 -23.89
C GLY A 261 8.42 -2.83 -22.36
N GLY A 262 9.66 -3.07 -21.94
CA GLY A 262 9.98 -3.26 -20.52
C GLY A 262 9.69 -4.68 -20.02
N ARG A 263 9.53 -4.85 -18.71
CA ARG A 263 9.26 -6.16 -18.07
C ARG A 263 8.16 -6.09 -17.05
N VAL A 264 7.50 -7.21 -16.83
CA VAL A 264 6.55 -7.39 -15.71
C VAL A 264 7.11 -8.42 -14.74
N GLU A 265 7.16 -8.03 -13.49
CA GLU A 265 7.47 -8.87 -12.33
C GLU A 265 6.22 -8.99 -11.46
N CYS A 266 5.93 -10.18 -10.93
CA CYS A 266 4.84 -10.38 -10.00
C CYS A 266 5.19 -11.43 -8.94
N GLY A 267 4.43 -11.47 -7.85
CA GLY A 267 4.68 -12.42 -6.78
C GLY A 267 3.99 -12.03 -5.48
N ASP A 268 4.55 -12.54 -4.39
CA ASP A 268 4.04 -12.29 -3.05
C ASP A 268 4.81 -11.13 -2.39
N MET A 269 4.09 -10.37 -1.56
CA MET A 269 4.70 -9.48 -0.58
C MET A 269 4.70 -10.17 0.77
N ALA A 270 5.79 -10.03 1.49
CA ALA A 270 5.96 -10.63 2.81
C ALA A 270 6.68 -9.69 3.77
N VAL A 271 6.46 -9.89 5.05
CA VAL A 271 7.20 -9.23 6.13
C VAL A 271 8.11 -10.25 6.80
N ARG A 272 9.39 -9.88 7.04
CA ARG A 272 10.33 -10.74 7.76
C ARG A 272 10.06 -10.69 9.26
N GLU A 273 9.90 -11.86 9.86
CA GLU A 273 9.77 -12.03 11.29
C GLU A 273 11.15 -11.91 11.97
N GLU A 274 11.22 -11.12 13.06
CA GLU A 274 12.47 -10.89 13.81
C GLU A 274 12.88 -12.13 14.60
N ALA A 275 11.93 -12.93 15.14
CA ALA A 275 12.23 -14.06 16.02
C ALA A 275 12.95 -15.22 15.32
N ARG A 276 12.53 -15.56 14.10
CA ARG A 276 13.03 -16.76 13.38
C ARG A 276 13.43 -16.48 11.94
N GLY A 277 13.20 -15.27 11.43
CA GLY A 277 13.43 -14.93 10.02
C GLY A 277 12.41 -15.49 9.04
N LEU A 278 11.26 -16.00 9.53
CA LEU A 278 10.19 -16.49 8.66
C LEU A 278 9.62 -15.35 7.82
N LEU A 279 9.10 -15.69 6.66
CA LEU A 279 8.42 -14.73 5.78
C LEU A 279 6.91 -14.92 5.95
N LEU A 280 6.25 -13.89 6.50
CA LEU A 280 4.79 -13.85 6.62
C LEU A 280 4.20 -13.18 5.38
N PRO A 281 3.47 -13.90 4.50
CA PRO A 281 2.82 -13.30 3.34
C PRO A 281 1.75 -12.30 3.76
N THR A 282 1.60 -11.21 3.01
CA THR A 282 0.62 -10.13 3.32
C THR A 282 -0.26 -9.76 2.15
N ALA A 283 0.31 -9.70 0.95
CA ALA A 283 -0.35 -9.28 -0.28
C ALA A 283 0.26 -9.97 -1.49
N ILE A 284 -0.34 -9.79 -2.66
CA ILE A 284 0.26 -10.08 -3.95
C ILE A 284 0.54 -8.78 -4.69
N PHE A 285 1.55 -8.77 -5.54
CA PHE A 285 1.90 -7.61 -6.37
C PHE A 285 2.15 -7.98 -7.82
N ALA A 286 1.99 -7.01 -8.70
CA ALA A 286 2.56 -7.00 -10.03
C ALA A 286 3.10 -5.60 -10.32
N ARG A 287 4.27 -5.52 -10.96
CA ARG A 287 4.85 -4.26 -11.38
C ARG A 287 5.46 -4.36 -12.76
N TRP A 288 5.16 -3.38 -13.56
CA TRP A 288 5.81 -3.14 -14.84
C TRP A 288 6.88 -2.08 -14.67
N SER A 289 8.02 -2.25 -15.33
CA SER A 289 9.04 -1.21 -15.42
C SER A 289 9.72 -1.21 -16.79
N LYS A 290 10.16 -0.03 -17.19
CA LYS A 290 11.26 0.20 -18.12
C LYS A 290 12.52 0.41 -17.33
N ASP A 291 13.52 -0.36 -17.58
CA ASP A 291 14.85 -0.20 -16.98
C ASP A 291 15.60 0.95 -17.62
#